data_51ab1fa3510b2323e1e6646378be13d3
#
_entry.id   51ab1fa3510b2323e1e6646378be13d3
#
_cell.length_a   1.000
_cell.length_b   1.000
_cell.length_c   1.000
_cell.angle_alpha   90.00
_cell.angle_beta   90.00
_cell.angle_gamma   90.00
#
_symmetry.space_group_name_H-M   'P 1'
#
loop_
_entity.id
_entity.type
_entity.pdbx_description
1 polymer ?
#
loop_
_entity_poly.entity_id
_entity_poly.type
_entity_poly.pdbx_seq_one_letter_code
_entity_poly.pdbx_strand_id
1 'polypeptide(L)'
;MKNLILLLIPFITFSQVDVPDKYWLDDSSFDSAISGTSAFGDDNTETIVVEFWAKFNEANCLAEWQEIKNAKYYRVDIAKAPKAKKEYRIRMAPTILILKNGSVEKAFKAGLDLLLPTDLAEIQETINEINQASNF
;
A
#
# COMPACT_ATOMS: atom_id res chain seq x y z
N MET A 1 -11.87 -53.27 14.15
CA MET A 1 -12.55 -51.98 13.90
C MET A 1 -11.52 -50.92 13.72
N LYS A 2 -11.44 -50.40 12.55
CA LYS A 2 -10.44 -49.37 12.21
C LYS A 2 -11.06 -48.00 12.51
N ASN A 3 -10.63 -47.39 13.55
CA ASN A 3 -10.94 -45.98 13.77
C ASN A 3 -10.11 -45.17 12.82
N LEU A 4 -10.75 -44.72 11.75
CA LEU A 4 -10.15 -43.74 10.86
C LEU A 4 -10.16 -42.40 11.56
N ILE A 5 -9.05 -42.07 12.22
CA ILE A 5 -8.85 -40.73 12.73
C ILE A 5 -8.50 -39.90 11.51
N LEU A 6 -9.49 -39.23 10.96
CA LEU A 6 -9.28 -38.19 9.97
C LEU A 6 -8.65 -37.01 10.71
N LEU A 7 -7.31 -36.96 10.69
CA LEU A 7 -6.62 -35.79 11.16
C LEU A 7 -6.90 -34.70 10.15
N LEU A 8 -7.91 -33.91 10.42
CA LEU A 8 -8.11 -32.63 9.76
C LEU A 8 -6.98 -31.72 10.24
N ILE A 9 -5.87 -31.80 9.52
CA ILE A 9 -4.85 -30.76 9.64
C ILE A 9 -5.52 -29.51 9.10
N PRO A 10 -5.80 -28.47 9.93
CA PRO A 10 -6.20 -27.22 9.37
C PRO A 10 -5.06 -26.78 8.48
N PHE A 11 -5.28 -26.78 7.18
CA PHE A 11 -4.45 -26.02 6.29
C PHE A 11 -4.59 -24.56 6.74
N ILE A 12 -3.66 -24.14 7.58
CA ILE A 12 -3.43 -22.72 7.71
C ILE A 12 -2.85 -22.31 6.36
N THR A 13 -3.73 -22.08 5.42
CA THR A 13 -3.38 -21.30 4.27
C THR A 13 -2.98 -19.96 4.86
N PHE A 14 -1.67 -19.70 4.90
CA PHE A 14 -1.21 -18.35 4.91
C PHE A 14 -1.82 -17.74 3.66
N SER A 15 -2.99 -17.14 3.82
CA SER A 15 -3.57 -16.36 2.75
C SER A 15 -2.57 -15.27 2.48
N GLN A 16 -1.76 -15.46 1.44
CA GLN A 16 -1.10 -14.36 0.78
C GLN A 16 -2.19 -13.33 0.60
N VAL A 17 -1.99 -12.13 1.15
CA VAL A 17 -2.93 -11.04 0.96
C VAL A 17 -2.95 -10.75 -0.53
N ASP A 18 -3.92 -11.35 -1.20
CA ASP A 18 -4.03 -11.31 -2.64
C ASP A 18 -4.59 -9.95 -3.03
N VAL A 19 -3.72 -9.08 -3.51
CA VAL A 19 -4.11 -7.75 -3.97
C VAL A 19 -4.43 -7.85 -5.46
N PRO A 20 -5.69 -7.54 -5.87
CA PRO A 20 -6.05 -7.56 -7.28
C PRO A 20 -5.17 -6.68 -8.15
N ASP A 21 -4.99 -7.06 -9.42
CA ASP A 21 -4.11 -6.37 -10.36
C ASP A 21 -4.36 -4.88 -10.50
N LYS A 22 -5.61 -4.44 -10.38
CA LYS A 22 -6.00 -3.03 -10.51
C LYS A 22 -5.37 -2.11 -9.45
N TYR A 23 -4.91 -2.69 -8.34
CA TYR A 23 -4.25 -1.94 -7.27
C TYR A 23 -2.73 -1.89 -7.42
N TRP A 24 -2.17 -2.66 -8.34
CA TRP A 24 -0.74 -2.69 -8.59
C TRP A 24 -0.34 -1.63 -9.61
N LEU A 25 0.66 -0.84 -9.27
CA LEU A 25 1.25 0.15 -10.17
C LEU A 25 2.65 -0.27 -10.58
N ASP A 26 3.01 0.09 -11.81
CA ASP A 26 4.37 0.01 -12.32
C ASP A 26 4.81 1.41 -12.80
N ASP A 27 6.01 1.53 -13.37
CA ASP A 27 6.50 2.82 -13.84
C ASP A 27 5.64 3.45 -14.93
N SER A 28 4.90 2.65 -15.71
CA SER A 28 4.02 3.15 -16.76
C SER A 28 2.71 3.74 -16.25
N SER A 29 2.23 3.27 -15.11
CA SER A 29 0.92 3.65 -14.55
C SER A 29 1.02 4.56 -13.31
N PHE A 30 2.20 4.67 -12.72
CA PHE A 30 2.40 5.35 -11.45
C PHE A 30 2.00 6.82 -11.50
N ASP A 31 2.56 7.57 -12.42
CA ASP A 31 2.34 9.03 -12.48
C ASP A 31 0.87 9.39 -12.70
N SER A 32 0.18 8.66 -13.58
CA SER A 32 -1.23 8.91 -13.84
C SER A 32 -2.12 8.54 -12.66
N ALA A 33 -1.76 7.51 -11.91
CA ALA A 33 -2.52 7.09 -10.74
C ALA A 33 -2.44 8.09 -9.59
N ILE A 34 -1.26 8.68 -9.37
CA ILE A 34 -1.03 9.58 -8.23
C ILE A 34 -1.34 11.05 -8.53
N SER A 35 -1.36 11.45 -9.80
CA SER A 35 -1.53 12.87 -10.15
C SER A 35 -2.91 13.43 -9.82
N GLY A 36 -3.91 12.57 -9.67
CA GLY A 36 -5.27 12.97 -9.31
C GLY A 36 -5.97 13.85 -10.33
N THR A 37 -5.34 14.13 -11.48
CA THR A 37 -5.96 14.90 -12.54
C THR A 37 -6.75 14.00 -13.45
N SER A 38 -8.08 14.11 -13.40
CA SER A 38 -8.89 13.53 -14.46
C SER A 38 -8.72 14.37 -15.74
N ALA A 39 -8.88 13.73 -16.89
CA ALA A 39 -8.80 14.39 -18.20
C ALA A 39 -9.85 15.50 -18.37
N PHE A 40 -10.75 15.66 -17.43
CA PHE A 40 -11.86 16.63 -17.48
C PHE A 40 -11.72 17.77 -16.46
N GLY A 41 -10.57 17.93 -15.82
CA GLY A 41 -10.32 19.03 -14.89
C GLY A 41 -11.04 18.89 -13.55
N ASP A 42 -11.65 17.76 -13.28
CA ASP A 42 -12.11 17.45 -11.93
C ASP A 42 -10.88 17.22 -11.07
N ASP A 43 -10.60 18.17 -10.20
CA ASP A 43 -9.59 18.02 -9.16
C ASP A 43 -10.00 16.86 -8.26
N ASN A 44 -9.58 15.67 -8.63
CA ASN A 44 -9.72 14.52 -7.75
C ASN A 44 -8.69 14.68 -6.64
N THR A 45 -9.10 15.42 -5.59
CA THR A 45 -8.27 15.70 -4.41
C THR A 45 -8.23 14.52 -3.45
N GLU A 46 -8.42 13.31 -3.96
CA GLU A 46 -8.44 12.12 -3.13
C GLU A 46 -7.05 11.81 -2.58
N THR A 47 -7.01 11.46 -1.30
CA THR A 47 -5.81 10.99 -0.64
C THR A 47 -5.44 9.61 -1.17
N ILE A 48 -4.17 9.37 -1.42
CA ILE A 48 -3.67 8.12 -1.99
C ILE A 48 -2.62 7.52 -1.06
N VAL A 49 -2.78 6.25 -0.75
CA VAL A 49 -1.81 5.46 0.00
C VAL A 49 -1.09 4.55 -0.98
N VAL A 50 0.23 4.65 -1.05
CA VAL A 50 1.06 3.79 -1.89
C VAL A 50 1.98 2.98 -1.01
N GLU A 51 1.85 1.67 -1.10
CA GLU A 51 2.77 0.74 -0.41
C GLU A 51 3.79 0.21 -1.41
N PHE A 52 5.07 0.53 -1.18
CA PHE A 52 6.18 -0.07 -1.91
C PHE A 52 6.50 -1.41 -1.29
N TRP A 53 6.35 -2.45 -2.07
CA TRP A 53 6.36 -3.84 -1.68
C TRP A 53 7.51 -4.58 -2.36
N ALA A 54 8.06 -5.58 -1.65
CA ALA A 54 9.06 -6.48 -2.21
C ALA A 54 8.64 -7.93 -1.92
N LYS A 55 8.80 -8.78 -2.91
CA LYS A 55 8.42 -10.19 -2.81
C LYS A 55 9.13 -10.91 -1.66
N PHE A 56 10.40 -10.61 -1.44
CA PHE A 56 11.18 -11.26 -0.38
C PHE A 56 10.67 -10.91 1.03
N ASN A 57 9.87 -9.85 1.16
CA ASN A 57 9.39 -9.36 2.45
C ASN A 57 7.86 -9.23 2.50
N GLU A 58 7.15 -10.00 1.70
CA GLU A 58 5.68 -9.91 1.60
C GLU A 58 4.96 -10.20 2.91
N ALA A 59 5.57 -10.97 3.82
CA ALA A 59 5.00 -11.26 5.12
C ALA A 59 4.81 -10.02 5.99
N ASN A 60 5.59 -8.96 5.74
CA ASN A 60 5.56 -7.71 6.51
C ASN A 60 4.78 -6.59 5.80
N CYS A 61 4.01 -6.92 4.77
CA CYS A 61 3.15 -5.94 4.08
C CYS A 61 1.94 -5.55 4.94
N LEU A 62 1.26 -4.48 4.53
CA LEU A 62 0.01 -4.06 5.13
C LEU A 62 -1.11 -5.02 4.71
N ALA A 63 -1.46 -5.93 5.58
CA ALA A 63 -2.49 -6.94 5.32
C ALA A 63 -3.90 -6.33 5.30
N GLU A 64 -4.13 -5.29 6.09
CA GLU A 64 -5.42 -4.65 6.28
C GLU A 64 -5.70 -3.52 5.28
N TRP A 65 -5.06 -3.55 4.12
CA TRP A 65 -5.20 -2.49 3.12
C TRP A 65 -6.65 -2.25 2.68
N GLN A 66 -7.51 -3.26 2.70
CA GLN A 66 -8.93 -3.15 2.36
C GLN A 66 -9.74 -2.37 3.39
N GLU A 67 -9.21 -2.22 4.60
CA GLU A 67 -9.88 -1.50 5.69
C GLU A 67 -9.58 0.00 5.66
N ILE A 68 -8.73 0.46 4.75
CA ILE A 68 -8.44 1.88 4.56
C ILE A 68 -9.69 2.59 4.05
N LYS A 69 -10.07 3.69 4.71
CA LYS A 69 -11.25 4.49 4.35
C LYS A 69 -10.83 5.89 3.94
N ASN A 70 -11.57 6.47 2.99
CA ASN A 70 -11.40 7.86 2.54
C ASN A 70 -10.06 8.12 1.83
N ALA A 71 -9.48 7.08 1.27
CA ALA A 71 -8.28 7.14 0.46
C ALA A 71 -8.25 5.96 -0.52
N LYS A 72 -7.56 6.14 -1.63
CA LYS A 72 -7.25 5.05 -2.55
C LYS A 72 -5.99 4.34 -2.08
N TYR A 73 -5.92 3.04 -2.30
CA TYR A 73 -4.74 2.24 -2.01
C TYR A 73 -4.15 1.67 -3.29
N TYR A 74 -2.83 1.78 -3.39
CA TYR A 74 -2.06 1.13 -4.46
C TYR A 74 -0.84 0.43 -3.87
N ARG A 75 -0.41 -0.61 -4.55
CA ARG A 75 0.81 -1.34 -4.22
C ARG A 75 1.77 -1.30 -5.38
N VAL A 76 3.05 -1.16 -5.10
CA VAL A 76 4.11 -1.10 -6.10
C VAL A 76 5.16 -2.16 -5.79
N ASP A 77 5.39 -3.06 -6.72
CA ASP A 77 6.53 -3.99 -6.63
C ASP A 77 7.79 -3.20 -7.01
N ILE A 78 8.71 -3.05 -6.08
CA ILE A 78 9.94 -2.28 -6.30
C ILE A 78 10.81 -2.86 -7.42
N ALA A 79 10.69 -4.15 -7.70
CA ALA A 79 11.40 -4.79 -8.81
C ALA A 79 10.84 -4.39 -10.18
N LYS A 80 9.56 -3.97 -10.23
CA LYS A 80 8.87 -3.60 -11.48
C LYS A 80 8.74 -2.09 -11.67
N ALA A 81 9.19 -1.29 -10.71
CA ALA A 81 9.08 0.16 -10.74
C ALA A 81 10.40 0.84 -10.33
N PRO A 82 11.49 0.59 -11.09
CA PRO A 82 12.80 1.17 -10.74
C PRO A 82 12.81 2.69 -10.78
N LYS A 83 12.02 3.31 -11.66
CA LYS A 83 11.91 4.77 -11.76
C LYS A 83 11.25 5.36 -10.51
N ALA A 84 10.09 4.83 -10.11
CA ALA A 84 9.39 5.27 -8.91
C ALA A 84 10.24 5.03 -7.65
N LYS A 85 10.89 3.87 -7.58
CA LYS A 85 11.81 3.54 -6.49
C LYS A 85 12.90 4.60 -6.33
N LYS A 86 13.50 5.03 -7.43
CA LYS A 86 14.55 6.05 -7.43
C LYS A 86 14.01 7.43 -7.08
N GLU A 87 12.90 7.82 -7.70
CA GLU A 87 12.27 9.13 -7.52
C GLU A 87 11.90 9.41 -6.06
N TYR A 88 11.30 8.41 -5.40
CA TYR A 88 10.88 8.53 -4.00
C TYR A 88 11.91 8.02 -3.01
N ARG A 89 13.10 7.66 -3.49
CA ARG A 89 14.23 7.16 -2.67
C ARG A 89 13.84 6.00 -1.77
N ILE A 90 13.16 5.03 -2.36
CA ILE A 90 12.73 3.83 -1.65
C ILE A 90 13.93 2.89 -1.52
N ARG A 91 14.41 2.72 -0.31
CA ARG A 91 15.57 1.85 -0.03
C ARG A 91 15.16 0.49 0.48
N MET A 92 14.07 0.43 1.21
CA MET A 92 13.58 -0.78 1.85
C MET A 92 12.07 -0.91 1.68
N ALA A 93 11.58 -2.13 1.64
CA ALA A 93 10.16 -2.44 1.65
C ALA A 93 9.82 -3.17 2.96
N PRO A 94 8.66 -2.92 3.55
CA PRO A 94 7.62 -2.03 3.06
C PRO A 94 7.91 -0.55 3.38
N THR A 95 7.59 0.32 2.43
CA THR A 95 7.55 1.77 2.64
C THR A 95 6.17 2.25 2.21
N ILE A 96 5.52 3.03 3.06
CA ILE A 96 4.18 3.54 2.78
C ILE A 96 4.25 5.05 2.63
N LEU A 97 3.81 5.54 1.47
CA LEU A 97 3.66 6.97 1.22
C LEU A 97 2.18 7.32 1.22
N ILE A 98 1.85 8.44 1.84
CA ILE A 98 0.51 9.03 1.73
C ILE A 98 0.65 10.32 0.95
N LEU A 99 -0.07 10.37 -0.20
CA LEU A 99 0.02 11.46 -1.15
C LEU A 99 -1.31 12.19 -1.28
N LYS A 100 -1.24 13.46 -1.60
CA LYS A 100 -2.38 14.26 -2.00
C LYS A 100 -1.96 15.23 -3.10
N ASN A 101 -2.74 15.28 -4.18
CA ASN A 101 -2.44 16.11 -5.34
C ASN A 101 -1.03 15.87 -5.90
N GLY A 102 -0.59 14.62 -5.90
CA GLY A 102 0.73 14.24 -6.40
C GLY A 102 1.90 14.53 -5.46
N SER A 103 1.65 15.13 -4.28
CA SER A 103 2.67 15.44 -3.29
C SER A 103 2.66 14.47 -2.13
N VAL A 104 3.84 14.09 -1.67
CA VAL A 104 3.98 13.22 -0.48
C VAL A 104 3.71 14.05 0.78
N GLU A 105 2.65 13.70 1.50
CA GLU A 105 2.29 14.33 2.77
C GLU A 105 2.91 13.61 3.97
N LYS A 106 3.06 12.30 3.86
CA LYS A 106 3.64 11.49 4.92
C LYS A 106 4.35 10.26 4.33
N ALA A 107 5.48 9.90 4.91
CA ALA A 107 6.23 8.70 4.54
C ALA A 107 6.52 7.86 5.78
N PHE A 108 6.20 6.57 5.70
CA PHE A 108 6.56 5.57 6.69
C PHE A 108 7.55 4.60 6.06
N LYS A 109 8.82 4.69 6.47
CA LYS A 109 9.91 3.92 5.84
C LYS A 109 10.37 2.80 6.75
N ALA A 110 10.45 1.58 6.21
CA ALA A 110 10.96 0.44 6.93
C ALA A 110 12.42 0.69 7.37
N GLY A 111 12.73 0.23 8.57
CA GLY A 111 14.10 0.23 9.08
C GLY A 111 14.87 -1.02 8.67
N LEU A 112 16.01 -1.23 9.29
CA LEU A 112 16.86 -2.38 9.05
C LEU A 112 16.20 -3.72 9.42
N ASP A 113 15.20 -3.69 10.30
CA ASP A 113 14.42 -4.86 10.69
C ASP A 113 13.41 -5.30 9.61
N LEU A 114 13.19 -4.48 8.58
CA LEU A 114 12.26 -4.74 7.48
C LEU A 114 10.79 -4.97 7.93
N LEU A 115 10.45 -4.51 9.14
CA LEU A 115 9.08 -4.56 9.63
C LEU A 115 8.24 -3.44 9.04
N LEU A 116 6.93 -3.64 9.00
CA LEU A 116 6.00 -2.59 8.61
C LEU A 116 6.17 -1.39 9.56
N PRO A 117 6.50 -0.20 9.04
CA PRO A 117 6.88 0.94 9.90
C PRO A 117 5.70 1.67 10.54
N THR A 118 4.50 1.22 10.28
CA THR A 118 3.25 1.83 10.77
C THR A 118 2.18 0.75 10.89
N ASP A 119 1.00 1.13 11.32
CA ASP A 119 -0.17 0.25 11.36
C ASP A 119 -1.38 0.92 10.71
N LEU A 120 -2.47 0.17 10.56
CA LEU A 120 -3.70 0.66 9.97
C LEU A 120 -4.25 1.89 10.71
N ALA A 121 -4.20 1.87 12.05
CA ALA A 121 -4.74 2.97 12.86
C ALA A 121 -3.98 4.28 12.60
N GLU A 122 -2.65 4.22 12.55
CA GLU A 122 -1.81 5.39 12.28
C GLU A 122 -1.99 5.90 10.85
N ILE A 123 -2.08 5.00 9.88
CA ILE A 123 -2.36 5.36 8.48
C ILE A 123 -3.72 6.07 8.39
N GLN A 124 -4.75 5.50 9.01
CA GLN A 124 -6.11 6.06 8.96
C GLN A 124 -6.18 7.42 9.65
N GLU A 125 -5.51 7.59 10.77
CA GLU A 125 -5.41 8.87 11.46
C GLU A 125 -4.75 9.93 10.56
N THR A 126 -3.65 9.57 9.93
CA THR A 126 -2.95 10.47 8.99
C THR A 126 -3.82 10.86 7.81
N ILE A 127 -4.55 9.92 7.22
CA ILE A 127 -5.51 10.19 6.14
C ILE A 127 -6.57 11.18 6.60
N ASN A 128 -7.12 10.99 7.78
CA ASN A 128 -8.15 11.85 8.34
C ASN A 128 -7.63 13.27 8.56
N GLU A 129 -6.42 13.41 9.08
CA GLU A 129 -5.78 14.71 9.27
C GLU A 129 -5.56 15.44 7.94
N ILE A 130 -5.06 14.75 6.93
CA ILE A 130 -4.83 15.30 5.59
C ILE A 130 -6.15 15.74 4.97
N ASN A 131 -7.19 14.92 5.07
CA ASN A 131 -8.50 15.23 4.52
C ASN A 131 -9.16 16.41 5.23
N GLN A 132 -8.97 16.54 6.54
CA GLN A 132 -9.45 17.71 7.29
C GLN A 132 -8.73 18.98 6.88
N ALA A 133 -7.42 18.95 6.74
CA ALA A 133 -6.63 20.12 6.38
C ALA A 133 -7.00 20.67 5.00
N SER A 134 -7.43 19.82 4.07
CA SER A 134 -7.80 20.23 2.72
C SER A 134 -9.20 20.87 2.60
N ASN A 135 -9.98 20.86 3.69
CA ASN A 135 -11.33 21.44 3.71
C ASN A 135 -11.35 22.90 4.17
N PHE A 136 -10.19 23.49 4.37
CA PHE A 136 -10.06 24.91 4.75
C PHE A 136 -9.55 25.75 3.59
#